data_ff0c23bd7a3bd147308aac0b65485480
#
_entry.id   ff0c23bd7a3bd147308aac0b65485480
#
_cell.length_a   1.000
_cell.length_b   1.000
_cell.length_c   1.000
_cell.angle_alpha   90.00
_cell.angle_beta   90.00
_cell.angle_gamma   90.00
#
_symmetry.space_group_name_H-M   'P 1'
#
loop_
_entity.id
_entity.type
_entity.pdbx_description
1 polymer ?
#
loop_
_entity_poly.entity_id
_entity_poly.type
_entity_poly.pdbx_seq_one_letter_code
_entity_poly.pdbx_strand_id
1 'polypeptide(L)'
;MKALIIVADDSYKGEYSMMMQALRQLGMEVSTGLVSKTARVNFDLDFTENFDENKLGDYDIIAFIGGYWAYYTVTGKETPGRVKPMVNRDIFEKLLTKSVSGGKKVILPLALPAYAAKLGLLKGRRATVYPTTELISLLRSNGVEFVNENFVVDNNIVTMKKVSVDTIIKALRE
;
A
#
# COMPACT_ATOMS: atom_id res chain seq x y z
N MET A 1 -11.00 9.01 14.30
CA MET A 1 -10.44 8.82 12.95
C MET A 1 -10.51 7.35 12.56
N LYS A 2 -10.85 7.08 11.32
CA LYS A 2 -11.00 5.71 10.83
C LYS A 2 -9.96 5.40 9.76
N ALA A 3 -9.35 4.22 9.85
CA ALA A 3 -8.36 3.74 8.90
C ALA A 3 -8.80 2.41 8.28
N LEU A 4 -8.49 2.23 7.01
CA LEU A 4 -8.71 0.98 6.29
C LEU A 4 -7.36 0.43 5.83
N ILE A 5 -7.11 -0.84 6.14
CA ILE A 5 -5.93 -1.54 5.61
C ILE A 5 -6.43 -2.48 4.50
N ILE A 6 -5.97 -2.25 3.28
CA ILE A 6 -6.30 -3.10 2.14
C ILE A 6 -5.18 -4.10 1.93
N VAL A 7 -5.52 -5.39 1.99
CA VAL A 7 -4.53 -6.47 1.93
C VAL A 7 -4.64 -7.22 0.61
N ALA A 8 -3.59 -7.09 -0.20
CA ALA A 8 -3.42 -7.87 -1.43
C ALA A 8 -2.65 -9.17 -1.17
N ASP A 9 -1.64 -9.11 -0.31
CA ASP A 9 -0.81 -10.26 0.01
C ASP A 9 -0.17 -10.05 1.38
N ASP A 10 -0.33 -11.00 2.28
CA ASP A 10 0.21 -10.96 3.63
C ASP A 10 1.51 -11.77 3.79
N SER A 11 2.16 -12.12 2.68
CA SER A 11 3.35 -12.98 2.68
C SER A 11 4.60 -12.32 3.24
N TYR A 12 4.70 -10.98 3.21
CA TYR A 12 5.84 -10.30 3.81
C TYR A 12 5.64 -10.20 5.32
N LYS A 13 6.53 -10.88 6.03
CA LYS A 13 6.40 -11.09 7.49
C LYS A 13 6.27 -9.79 8.27
N GLY A 14 5.18 -9.69 9.02
CA GLY A 14 4.95 -8.58 9.94
C GLY A 14 4.39 -7.30 9.33
N GLU A 15 4.33 -7.20 8.00
CA GLU A 15 3.87 -5.96 7.33
C GLU A 15 2.46 -5.56 7.80
N TYR A 16 1.52 -6.49 7.71
CA TYR A 16 0.13 -6.23 8.11
C TYR A 16 0.01 -5.97 9.61
N SER A 17 0.62 -6.81 10.44
CA SER A 17 0.48 -6.68 11.90
C SER A 17 1.12 -5.40 12.44
N MET A 18 2.24 -4.97 11.90
CA MET A 18 2.87 -3.70 12.29
C MET A 18 2.03 -2.50 11.86
N MET A 19 1.43 -2.55 10.67
CA MET A 19 0.53 -1.48 10.21
C MET A 19 -0.69 -1.39 11.14
N MET A 20 -1.32 -2.51 11.45
CA MET A 20 -2.45 -2.57 12.37
C MET A 20 -2.08 -2.01 13.74
N GLN A 21 -0.95 -2.44 14.29
CA GLN A 21 -0.49 -1.99 15.61
C GLN A 21 -0.25 -0.48 15.63
N ALA A 22 0.42 0.06 14.63
CA ALA A 22 0.73 1.50 14.56
C ALA A 22 -0.55 2.35 14.52
N LEU A 23 -1.48 1.98 13.66
CA LEU A 23 -2.73 2.72 13.50
C LEU A 23 -3.57 2.68 14.78
N ARG A 24 -3.61 1.54 15.46
CA ARG A 24 -4.31 1.40 16.74
C ARG A 24 -3.63 2.22 17.85
N GLN A 25 -2.31 2.24 17.90
CA GLN A 25 -1.57 3.06 18.87
C GLN A 25 -1.85 4.55 18.69
N LEU A 26 -2.18 4.97 17.48
CA LEU A 26 -2.58 6.36 17.19
C LEU A 26 -4.06 6.63 17.51
N GLY A 27 -4.76 5.67 18.10
CA GLY A 27 -6.15 5.84 18.50
C GLY A 27 -7.16 5.69 17.37
N MET A 28 -6.76 5.13 16.24
CA MET A 28 -7.66 4.96 15.10
C MET A 28 -8.51 3.72 15.23
N GLU A 29 -9.75 3.81 14.74
CA GLU A 29 -10.60 2.65 14.49
C GLU A 29 -10.18 2.05 13.14
N VAL A 30 -9.70 0.79 13.16
CA VAL A 30 -9.10 0.17 11.99
C VAL A 30 -9.96 -0.97 11.46
N SER A 31 -10.27 -0.90 10.17
CA SER A 31 -10.92 -1.99 9.43
C SER A 31 -9.94 -2.60 8.45
N THR A 32 -10.14 -3.86 8.09
CA THR A 32 -9.35 -4.56 7.08
C THR A 32 -10.22 -4.91 5.88
N GLY A 33 -9.75 -4.57 4.69
CA GLY A 33 -10.36 -4.93 3.42
C GLY A 33 -9.50 -5.95 2.69
N LEU A 34 -10.11 -7.04 2.22
CA LEU A 34 -9.42 -8.13 1.55
C LEU A 34 -9.63 -8.05 0.05
N VAL A 35 -8.54 -8.11 -0.72
CA VAL A 35 -8.60 -8.10 -2.19
C VAL A 35 -7.94 -9.36 -2.77
N SER A 36 -7.64 -10.33 -1.94
CA SER A 36 -7.01 -11.60 -2.31
C SER A 36 -7.70 -12.77 -1.64
N LYS A 37 -7.92 -13.84 -2.39
CA LYS A 37 -8.49 -15.09 -1.88
C LYS A 37 -7.47 -15.95 -1.11
N THR A 38 -6.19 -15.61 -1.19
CA THR A 38 -5.10 -16.36 -0.55
C THR A 38 -4.53 -15.70 0.70
N ALA A 39 -4.85 -14.44 0.95
CA ALA A 39 -4.40 -13.75 2.16
C ALA A 39 -5.14 -14.32 3.38
N ARG A 40 -4.39 -14.51 4.47
CA ARG A 40 -4.91 -15.14 5.69
C ARG A 40 -5.01 -14.14 6.83
N VAL A 41 -5.87 -13.16 6.67
CA VAL A 41 -6.14 -12.15 7.67
C VAL A 41 -7.64 -12.09 7.93
N ASN A 42 -8.02 -11.72 9.14
CA ASN A 42 -9.42 -11.43 9.44
C ASN A 42 -9.79 -10.12 8.73
N PHE A 43 -10.96 -10.07 8.12
CA PHE A 43 -11.36 -8.91 7.34
C PHE A 43 -12.79 -8.46 7.67
N ASP A 44 -13.02 -7.18 7.48
CA ASP A 44 -14.34 -6.55 7.66
C ASP A 44 -15.02 -6.30 6.32
N LEU A 45 -14.23 -6.03 5.27
CA LEU A 45 -14.71 -5.77 3.92
C LEU A 45 -14.08 -6.77 2.95
N ASP A 46 -14.90 -7.30 2.05
CA ASP A 46 -14.45 -8.25 1.03
C ASP A 46 -14.51 -7.59 -0.35
N PHE A 47 -13.33 -7.32 -0.92
CA PHE A 47 -13.16 -6.75 -2.25
C PHE A 47 -12.63 -7.80 -3.24
N THR A 48 -12.74 -9.09 -2.94
CA THR A 48 -12.17 -10.11 -3.82
C THR A 48 -12.90 -10.24 -5.15
N GLU A 49 -14.18 -9.91 -5.22
CA GLU A 49 -14.99 -10.03 -6.43
C GLU A 49 -15.69 -8.72 -6.80
N ASN A 50 -15.95 -7.85 -5.84
CA ASN A 50 -16.70 -6.61 -6.05
C ASN A 50 -15.99 -5.41 -5.48
N PHE A 51 -16.12 -4.28 -6.16
CA PHE A 51 -15.60 -3.01 -5.70
C PHE A 51 -16.74 -1.99 -5.60
N ASP A 52 -17.02 -1.53 -4.39
CA ASP A 52 -17.93 -0.42 -4.14
C ASP A 52 -17.11 0.75 -3.58
N GLU A 53 -16.88 1.77 -4.41
CA GLU A 53 -16.08 2.94 -4.03
C GLU A 53 -16.69 3.74 -2.88
N ASN A 54 -17.99 3.62 -2.63
CA ASN A 54 -18.65 4.28 -1.51
C ASN A 54 -18.13 3.76 -0.17
N LYS A 55 -17.62 2.53 -0.14
CA LYS A 55 -17.01 1.96 1.07
C LYS A 55 -15.74 2.70 1.50
N LEU A 56 -15.05 3.38 0.58
CA LEU A 56 -13.86 4.16 0.91
C LEU A 56 -14.19 5.47 1.61
N GLY A 57 -15.41 5.98 1.44
CA GLY A 57 -15.82 7.28 1.98
C GLY A 57 -15.75 7.40 3.50
N ASP A 58 -15.90 6.29 4.21
CA ASP A 58 -15.92 6.27 5.66
C ASP A 58 -14.53 6.40 6.30
N TYR A 59 -13.45 6.30 5.51
CA TYR A 59 -12.10 6.23 6.02
C TYR A 59 -11.30 7.50 5.74
N ASP A 60 -10.52 7.92 6.73
CA ASP A 60 -9.62 9.07 6.64
C ASP A 60 -8.25 8.68 6.10
N ILE A 61 -7.82 7.46 6.44
CA ILE A 61 -6.53 6.91 6.05
C ILE A 61 -6.75 5.55 5.40
N ILE A 62 -6.06 5.31 4.28
CA ILE A 62 -6.09 4.02 3.60
C ILE A 62 -4.65 3.55 3.43
N ALA A 63 -4.32 2.41 4.06
CA ALA A 63 -3.01 1.78 3.97
C ALA A 63 -3.11 0.53 3.09
N PHE A 64 -2.12 0.30 2.25
CA PHE A 64 -2.08 -0.86 1.35
C PHE A 64 -0.97 -1.81 1.77
N ILE A 65 -1.27 -3.10 1.77
CA ILE A 65 -0.33 -4.18 2.07
C ILE A 65 -0.20 -5.05 0.82
N GLY A 66 0.97 -5.01 0.19
CA GLY A 66 1.20 -5.68 -1.08
C GLY A 66 2.01 -6.96 -1.00
N GLY A 67 2.79 -7.14 0.08
CA GLY A 67 3.64 -8.31 0.25
C GLY A 67 4.60 -8.55 -0.92
N TYR A 68 4.99 -9.81 -1.11
CA TYR A 68 5.82 -10.18 -2.26
C TYR A 68 5.06 -10.07 -3.58
N TRP A 69 3.72 -10.24 -3.56
CA TRP A 69 2.93 -10.11 -4.78
C TRP A 69 3.13 -8.76 -5.47
N ALA A 70 3.13 -7.67 -4.70
CA ALA A 70 3.32 -6.33 -5.27
C ALA A 70 4.69 -6.19 -5.93
N TYR A 71 5.74 -6.68 -5.29
CA TYR A 71 7.09 -6.65 -5.83
C TYR A 71 7.21 -7.41 -7.15
N TYR A 72 6.74 -8.66 -7.17
CA TYR A 72 6.86 -9.48 -8.37
C TYR A 72 5.95 -9.00 -9.49
N THR A 73 4.76 -8.51 -9.15
CA THR A 73 3.82 -7.98 -10.14
C THR A 73 4.37 -6.73 -10.82
N VAL A 74 4.88 -5.77 -10.05
CA VAL A 74 5.37 -4.51 -10.63
C VAL A 74 6.65 -4.70 -11.42
N THR A 75 7.46 -5.68 -11.06
CA THR A 75 8.70 -5.99 -11.79
C THR A 75 8.48 -6.96 -12.94
N GLY A 76 7.26 -7.45 -13.14
CA GLY A 76 6.93 -8.38 -14.23
C GLY A 76 7.46 -9.78 -14.02
N LYS A 77 7.82 -10.14 -12.79
CA LYS A 77 8.34 -11.46 -12.43
C LYS A 77 7.24 -12.35 -11.86
N GLU A 78 7.44 -13.65 -11.95
CA GLU A 78 6.54 -14.61 -11.35
C GLU A 78 6.79 -14.73 -9.84
N THR A 79 5.71 -14.70 -9.04
CA THR A 79 5.82 -14.90 -7.60
C THR A 79 6.29 -16.33 -7.33
N PRO A 80 7.38 -16.53 -6.56
CA PRO A 80 7.85 -17.87 -6.24
C PRO A 80 6.90 -18.60 -5.28
N GLY A 81 7.04 -19.90 -5.24
CA GLY A 81 6.25 -20.77 -4.34
C GLY A 81 5.18 -21.56 -5.06
N ARG A 82 4.64 -22.55 -4.33
CA ARG A 82 3.62 -23.46 -4.87
C ARG A 82 2.23 -22.82 -4.93
N VAL A 83 1.91 -22.02 -3.90
CA VAL A 83 0.64 -21.31 -3.83
C VAL A 83 0.85 -19.90 -4.34
N LYS A 84 0.23 -19.58 -5.46
CA LYS A 84 0.32 -18.24 -6.03
C LYS A 84 -0.74 -17.35 -5.38
N PRO A 85 -0.41 -16.09 -5.05
CA PRO A 85 -1.42 -15.15 -4.57
C PRO A 85 -2.53 -14.96 -5.59
N MET A 86 -3.78 -15.05 -5.13
CA MET A 86 -4.97 -14.86 -5.97
C MET A 86 -5.56 -13.48 -5.70
N VAL A 87 -4.82 -12.46 -6.10
CA VAL A 87 -5.22 -11.06 -5.96
C VAL A 87 -6.13 -10.67 -7.11
N ASN A 88 -7.25 -10.02 -6.81
CA ASN A 88 -8.03 -9.35 -7.85
C ASN A 88 -7.30 -8.06 -8.21
N ARG A 89 -6.41 -8.15 -9.19
CA ARG A 89 -5.54 -7.05 -9.60
C ARG A 89 -6.33 -5.84 -10.10
N ASP A 90 -7.38 -6.08 -10.85
CA ASP A 90 -8.22 -5.00 -11.39
C ASP A 90 -8.84 -4.18 -10.25
N ILE A 91 -9.42 -4.86 -9.27
CA ILE A 91 -10.00 -4.18 -8.10
C ILE A 91 -8.91 -3.50 -7.27
N PHE A 92 -7.76 -4.15 -7.06
CA PHE A 92 -6.64 -3.55 -6.33
C PHE A 92 -6.22 -2.22 -6.96
N GLU A 93 -6.07 -2.19 -8.27
CA GLU A 93 -5.65 -0.98 -8.99
C GLU A 93 -6.72 0.12 -8.93
N LYS A 94 -8.00 -0.26 -8.99
CA LYS A 94 -9.11 0.68 -8.80
C LYS A 94 -9.13 1.28 -7.39
N LEU A 95 -8.94 0.44 -6.36
CA LEU A 95 -8.86 0.89 -4.98
C LEU A 95 -7.71 1.86 -4.78
N LEU A 96 -6.55 1.54 -5.33
CA LEU A 96 -5.35 2.38 -5.25
C LEU A 96 -5.58 3.73 -5.95
N THR A 97 -6.10 3.69 -7.16
CA THR A 97 -6.37 4.90 -7.95
C THR A 97 -7.39 5.81 -7.26
N LYS A 98 -8.50 5.26 -6.80
CA LYS A 98 -9.54 6.03 -6.10
C LYS A 98 -9.05 6.61 -4.79
N SER A 99 -8.26 5.88 -4.04
CA SER A 99 -7.70 6.36 -2.77
C SER A 99 -6.75 7.54 -2.99
N VAL A 100 -5.83 7.42 -3.93
CA VAL A 100 -4.86 8.48 -4.23
C VAL A 100 -5.55 9.71 -4.79
N SER A 101 -6.40 9.54 -5.80
CA SER A 101 -7.08 10.68 -6.44
C SER A 101 -8.19 11.29 -5.59
N GLY A 102 -8.69 10.57 -4.62
CA GLY A 102 -9.71 11.05 -3.69
C GLY A 102 -9.17 11.99 -2.60
N GLY A 103 -7.87 12.22 -2.55
CA GLY A 103 -7.27 13.13 -1.57
C GLY A 103 -7.20 12.57 -0.16
N LYS A 104 -7.48 11.29 0.03
CA LYS A 104 -7.32 10.64 1.34
C LYS A 104 -5.84 10.44 1.66
N LYS A 105 -5.51 10.36 2.94
CA LYS A 105 -4.15 9.99 3.32
C LYS A 105 -3.92 8.53 2.97
N VAL A 106 -2.93 8.27 2.13
CA VAL A 106 -2.64 6.92 1.60
C VAL A 106 -1.23 6.52 2.01
N ILE A 107 -1.10 5.31 2.56
CA ILE A 107 0.19 4.77 2.98
C ILE A 107 0.59 3.65 2.03
N LEU A 108 1.75 3.82 1.38
CA LEU A 108 2.29 2.88 0.39
C LEU A 108 3.68 2.41 0.83
N PRO A 109 3.79 1.23 1.45
CA PRO A 109 5.08 0.71 1.88
C PRO A 109 5.74 -0.19 0.84
N LEU A 110 7.06 -0.34 0.95
CA LEU A 110 7.90 -1.33 0.24
C LEU A 110 7.87 -1.14 -1.28
N ALA A 111 7.28 -2.08 -2.03
CA ALA A 111 7.22 -2.01 -3.49
C ALA A 111 6.04 -1.18 -4.01
N LEU A 112 5.06 -0.86 -3.17
CA LEU A 112 3.83 -0.19 -3.60
C LEU A 112 4.04 1.23 -4.14
N PRO A 113 5.02 2.02 -3.67
CA PRO A 113 5.28 3.30 -4.35
C PRO A 113 5.64 3.12 -5.83
N ALA A 114 6.42 2.09 -6.17
CA ALA A 114 6.75 1.80 -7.57
C ALA A 114 5.51 1.33 -8.34
N TYR A 115 4.64 0.57 -7.71
CA TYR A 115 3.38 0.13 -8.30
C TYR A 115 2.50 1.33 -8.66
N ALA A 116 2.30 2.24 -7.70
CA ALA A 116 1.52 3.46 -7.91
C ALA A 116 2.16 4.36 -8.98
N ALA A 117 3.49 4.45 -8.99
CA ALA A 117 4.23 5.22 -10.00
C ALA A 117 3.98 4.67 -11.41
N LYS A 118 4.01 3.36 -11.56
CA LYS A 118 3.76 2.70 -12.86
C LYS A 118 2.34 2.95 -13.37
N LEU A 119 1.37 3.12 -12.46
CA LEU A 119 0.01 3.49 -12.81
C LEU A 119 -0.16 5.00 -13.10
N GLY A 120 0.90 5.78 -12.99
CA GLY A 120 0.85 7.22 -13.22
C GLY A 120 0.31 8.04 -12.05
N LEU A 121 0.13 7.43 -10.88
CA LEU A 121 -0.52 8.09 -9.75
C LEU A 121 0.38 9.02 -8.94
N LEU A 122 1.70 8.89 -9.10
CA LEU A 122 2.68 9.67 -8.32
C LEU A 122 3.51 10.64 -9.16
N LYS A 123 3.11 10.90 -10.39
CA LYS A 123 3.85 11.79 -11.29
C LYS A 123 4.03 13.18 -10.67
N GLY A 124 5.27 13.66 -10.65
CA GLY A 124 5.61 14.95 -10.06
C GLY A 124 5.72 14.95 -8.55
N ARG A 125 5.49 13.81 -7.90
CA ARG A 125 5.58 13.67 -6.44
C ARG A 125 6.96 13.25 -6.00
N ARG A 126 7.25 13.47 -4.72
CA ARG A 126 8.41 12.94 -4.01
C ARG A 126 8.00 11.65 -3.31
N ALA A 127 8.84 10.61 -3.39
CA ALA A 127 8.53 9.33 -2.77
C ALA A 127 9.80 8.55 -2.47
N THR A 128 9.69 7.61 -1.53
CA THR A 128 10.69 6.58 -1.34
C THR A 128 10.10 5.21 -1.68
N VAL A 129 10.93 4.18 -1.70
CA VAL A 129 10.52 2.82 -2.06
C VAL A 129 11.52 1.84 -1.45
N TYR A 130 11.16 0.57 -1.35
CA TYR A 130 12.11 -0.47 -0.98
C TYR A 130 13.34 -0.39 -1.88
N PRO A 131 14.56 -0.32 -1.30
CA PRO A 131 15.73 0.17 -2.04
C PRO A 131 16.39 -0.87 -2.94
N THR A 132 15.72 -1.28 -4.00
CA THR A 132 16.34 -2.03 -5.10
C THR A 132 16.53 -1.09 -6.28
N THR A 133 17.55 -1.35 -7.08
CA THR A 133 17.80 -0.57 -8.31
C THR A 133 16.58 -0.55 -9.22
N GLU A 134 15.92 -1.69 -9.35
CA GLU A 134 14.76 -1.86 -10.23
C GLU A 134 13.56 -1.01 -9.76
N LEU A 135 13.24 -1.03 -8.46
CA LEU A 135 12.13 -0.24 -7.93
C LEU A 135 12.41 1.25 -7.96
N ILE A 136 13.65 1.65 -7.66
CA ILE A 136 14.06 3.06 -7.76
C ILE A 136 13.95 3.55 -9.21
N SER A 137 14.39 2.72 -10.17
CA SER A 137 14.26 3.04 -11.60
C SER A 137 12.80 3.21 -12.02
N LEU A 138 11.89 2.40 -11.47
CA LEU A 138 10.46 2.53 -11.75
C LEU A 138 9.90 3.87 -11.26
N LEU A 139 10.34 4.35 -10.10
CA LEU A 139 9.95 5.70 -9.64
C LEU A 139 10.43 6.74 -10.65
N ARG A 140 11.72 6.76 -10.94
CA ARG A 140 12.34 7.78 -11.79
C ARG A 140 11.79 7.78 -13.21
N SER A 141 11.61 6.61 -13.81
CA SER A 141 11.09 6.49 -15.18
C SER A 141 9.62 6.89 -15.31
N ASN A 142 8.91 6.97 -14.20
CA ASN A 142 7.51 7.40 -14.17
C ASN A 142 7.31 8.81 -13.58
N GLY A 143 8.38 9.61 -13.59
CA GLY A 143 8.31 11.04 -13.23
C GLY A 143 8.20 11.30 -11.73
N VAL A 144 8.66 10.37 -10.89
CA VAL A 144 8.64 10.49 -9.44
C VAL A 144 10.05 10.82 -8.95
N GLU A 145 10.19 11.81 -8.08
CA GLU A 145 11.46 12.14 -7.44
C GLU A 145 11.72 11.15 -6.31
N PHE A 146 12.72 10.28 -6.49
CA PHE A 146 13.13 9.36 -5.45
C PHE A 146 13.89 10.09 -4.34
N VAL A 147 13.47 9.92 -3.10
CA VAL A 147 14.12 10.48 -1.91
C VAL A 147 14.60 9.33 -1.03
N ASN A 148 15.88 9.30 -0.74
CA ASN A 148 16.49 8.21 0.04
C ASN A 148 16.32 8.47 1.53
N GLU A 149 15.11 8.34 2.02
CA GLU A 149 14.71 8.48 3.41
C GLU A 149 13.90 7.27 3.86
N ASN A 150 13.74 7.08 5.16
CA ASN A 150 12.93 5.96 5.68
C ASN A 150 11.46 6.09 5.28
N PHE A 151 10.95 7.31 5.25
CA PHE A 151 9.62 7.61 4.75
C PHE A 151 9.61 9.00 4.12
N VAL A 152 8.65 9.24 3.24
CA VAL A 152 8.42 10.54 2.62
C VAL A 152 6.93 10.84 2.71
N VAL A 153 6.59 12.03 3.20
CA VAL A 153 5.22 12.53 3.19
C VAL A 153 5.14 13.65 2.14
N ASP A 154 4.34 13.43 1.11
CA ASP A 154 4.08 14.43 0.09
C ASP A 154 2.56 14.61 0.00
N ASN A 155 2.08 15.70 0.60
CA ASN A 155 0.64 15.97 0.77
C ASN A 155 -0.07 14.78 1.40
N ASN A 156 -0.98 14.14 0.67
CA ASN A 156 -1.76 13.02 1.17
C ASN A 156 -1.08 11.65 1.00
N ILE A 157 0.09 11.60 0.36
CA ILE A 157 0.77 10.33 0.06
C ILE A 157 1.93 10.12 1.01
N VAL A 158 1.91 9.00 1.72
CA VAL A 158 2.99 8.55 2.60
C VAL A 158 3.62 7.31 1.97
N THR A 159 4.90 7.38 1.66
CA THR A 159 5.66 6.23 1.14
C THR A 159 6.75 5.86 2.14
N MET A 160 7.10 4.59 2.23
CA MET A 160 8.13 4.12 3.15
C MET A 160 8.90 2.92 2.60
N LYS A 161 10.20 2.86 2.92
CA LYS A 161 11.08 1.78 2.48
C LYS A 161 10.71 0.45 3.11
N LYS A 162 10.38 0.47 4.39
CA LYS A 162 10.07 -0.68 5.23
C LYS A 162 8.91 -0.34 6.14
N VAL A 163 8.23 -1.36 6.61
CA VAL A 163 7.17 -1.20 7.60
C VAL A 163 7.77 -1.39 9.00
N SER A 164 7.56 -0.42 9.86
CA SER A 164 7.78 -0.54 11.30
C SER A 164 6.77 0.32 12.02
N VAL A 165 6.40 -0.06 13.23
CA VAL A 165 5.44 0.71 14.03
C VAL A 165 5.94 2.14 14.22
N ASP A 166 7.21 2.31 14.58
CA ASP A 166 7.81 3.62 14.83
C ASP A 166 7.80 4.51 13.58
N THR A 167 8.17 3.97 12.42
CA THR A 167 8.18 4.71 11.16
C THR A 167 6.77 5.19 10.78
N ILE A 168 5.78 4.31 10.91
CA ILE A 168 4.39 4.66 10.60
C ILE A 168 3.90 5.79 11.49
N ILE A 169 4.15 5.68 12.81
CA ILE A 169 3.73 6.69 13.78
C ILE A 169 4.39 8.04 13.46
N LYS A 170 5.70 8.06 13.20
CA LYS A 170 6.41 9.29 12.84
C LYS A 170 5.85 9.91 11.56
N ALA A 171 5.61 9.11 10.54
CA ALA A 171 5.09 9.60 9.26
C ALA A 171 3.70 10.23 9.41
N LEU A 172 2.83 9.64 10.21
CA LEU A 172 1.46 10.12 10.40
C LEU A 172 1.38 11.33 11.34
N ARG A 173 2.42 11.62 12.11
CA ARG A 173 2.51 12.82 12.95
C ARG A 173 3.08 14.04 12.22
N GLU A 174 3.56 13.85 11.03
CA GLU A 174 4.14 14.92 10.20
C GLU A 174 3.12 15.77 9.41
#